data_50a39544b9cdef822534e7bf3d834db5
#
_entry.id   50a39544b9cdef822534e7bf3d834db5
#
_cell.length_a   1.000
_cell.length_b   1.000
_cell.length_c   1.000
_cell.angle_alpha   90.00
_cell.angle_beta   90.00
_cell.angle_gamma   90.00
#
_symmetry.space_group_name_H-M   'P 1'
#
loop_
_entity.id
_entity.type
_entity.pdbx_description
1 polymer ?
#
loop_
_entity_poly.entity_id
_entity_poly.type
_entity_poly.pdbx_seq_one_letter_code
_entity_poly.pdbx_strand_id
1 'polypeptide(L)'
;MTELNQTNIEKTLSKIIHPEINYSLVDLGMIENVAYKQKHVSLTLKLPFLQVPVREILIESIKKTLSDLDSSIQMEINIEQMSQEQRDKFAKMAKEGWKF
;
A
#
# COMPACT_ATOMS: atom_id res chain seq x y z
N MET A 1 -11.31 2.01 -22.03
CA MET A 1 -10.50 2.92 -21.21
C MET A 1 -10.99 2.92 -19.77
N THR A 2 -10.10 2.74 -18.82
CA THR A 2 -10.50 2.69 -17.42
C THR A 2 -10.74 4.10 -16.89
N GLU A 3 -11.93 4.33 -16.37
CA GLU A 3 -12.23 5.60 -15.73
C GLU A 3 -11.62 5.63 -14.34
N LEU A 4 -10.91 6.71 -14.02
CA LEU A 4 -10.29 6.87 -12.70
C LEU A 4 -11.34 7.33 -11.69
N ASN A 5 -11.50 6.56 -10.63
CA ASN A 5 -12.37 6.88 -9.51
C ASN A 5 -11.86 6.18 -8.26
N GLN A 6 -12.50 6.49 -7.12
CA GLN A 6 -12.11 5.92 -5.83
C GLN A 6 -12.03 4.39 -5.88
N THR A 7 -13.05 3.75 -6.43
CA THR A 7 -13.12 2.29 -6.48
C THR A 7 -11.99 1.69 -7.31
N ASN A 8 -11.71 2.27 -8.49
CA ASN A 8 -10.66 1.77 -9.35
C ASN A 8 -9.28 1.96 -8.74
N ILE A 9 -9.06 3.07 -8.05
CA ILE A 9 -7.80 3.31 -7.34
C ILE A 9 -7.61 2.28 -6.24
N GLU A 10 -8.63 2.01 -5.44
CA GLU A 10 -8.55 1.01 -4.39
C GLU A 10 -8.30 -0.40 -4.94
N LYS A 11 -8.96 -0.76 -6.03
CA LYS A 11 -8.73 -2.05 -6.69
C LYS A 11 -7.30 -2.17 -7.19
N THR A 12 -6.78 -1.11 -7.78
CA THR A 12 -5.41 -1.11 -8.29
C THR A 12 -4.41 -1.29 -7.15
N LEU A 13 -4.60 -0.59 -6.04
CA LEU A 13 -3.73 -0.71 -4.88
C LEU A 13 -3.80 -2.10 -4.25
N SER A 14 -4.97 -2.74 -4.29
CA SER A 14 -5.13 -4.09 -3.72
C SER A 14 -4.38 -5.18 -4.47
N LYS A 15 -3.87 -4.86 -5.66
CA LYS A 15 -3.07 -5.81 -6.45
C LYS A 15 -1.59 -5.79 -6.10
N ILE A 16 -1.16 -4.83 -5.30
CA ILE A 16 0.25 -4.73 -4.89
C ILE A 16 0.53 -5.77 -3.82
N ILE A 17 1.40 -6.73 -4.14
CA ILE A 17 1.76 -7.81 -3.23
C ILE A 17 3.07 -7.44 -2.54
N HIS A 18 3.15 -7.70 -1.24
CA HIS A 18 4.36 -7.47 -0.47
C HIS A 18 5.51 -8.32 -1.05
N PRO A 19 6.73 -7.76 -1.18
CA PRO A 19 7.84 -8.50 -1.81
C PRO A 19 8.25 -9.76 -1.05
N GLU A 20 8.00 -9.84 0.24
CA GLU A 20 8.43 -10.99 1.06
C GLU A 20 7.27 -11.77 1.67
N ILE A 21 6.04 -11.30 1.50
CA ILE A 21 4.85 -11.91 2.12
C ILE A 21 3.81 -12.12 1.03
N ASN A 22 3.22 -13.30 1.00
CA ASN A 22 2.25 -13.65 -0.03
C ASN A 22 0.85 -13.11 0.29
N TYR A 23 0.78 -11.82 0.58
CA TYR A 23 -0.45 -11.06 0.79
C TYR A 23 -0.29 -9.68 0.18
N SER A 24 -1.41 -9.07 -0.20
CA SER A 24 -1.37 -7.69 -0.70
C SER A 24 -1.11 -6.72 0.46
N LEU A 25 -0.61 -5.53 0.12
CA LEU A 25 -0.38 -4.49 1.13
C LEU A 25 -1.69 -4.09 1.81
N VAL A 26 -2.79 -4.07 1.07
CA VAL A 26 -4.10 -3.75 1.62
C VAL A 26 -4.53 -4.81 2.64
N ASP A 27 -4.38 -6.09 2.31
CA ASP A 27 -4.74 -7.18 3.21
C ASP A 27 -3.90 -7.17 4.49
N LEU A 28 -2.64 -6.77 4.38
CA LEU A 28 -1.75 -6.67 5.53
C LEU A 28 -2.03 -5.45 6.40
N GLY A 29 -2.94 -4.57 5.98
CA GLY A 29 -3.23 -3.36 6.72
C GLY A 29 -2.17 -2.28 6.55
N MET A 30 -1.35 -2.36 5.49
CA MET A 30 -0.27 -1.42 5.24
C MET A 30 -0.73 -0.21 4.43
N ILE A 31 -1.87 -0.28 3.78
CA ILE A 31 -2.44 0.85 3.04
C ILE A 31 -3.79 1.21 3.64
N GLU A 32 -3.94 2.46 4.08
CA GLU A 32 -5.17 2.97 4.69
C GLU A 32 -5.47 4.37 4.17
N ASN A 33 -6.68 4.84 4.43
CA ASN A 33 -7.11 6.22 4.16
C ASN A 33 -6.89 6.63 2.70
N VAL A 34 -7.19 5.73 1.78
CA VAL A 34 -7.07 6.02 0.36
C VAL A 34 -8.16 7.01 -0.06
N ALA A 35 -7.76 8.11 -0.68
CA ALA A 35 -8.68 9.12 -1.20
C ALA A 35 -8.25 9.53 -2.60
N TYR A 36 -9.20 9.60 -3.52
CA TYR A 36 -8.96 10.04 -4.88
C TYR A 36 -9.84 11.24 -5.22
N LYS A 37 -9.22 12.26 -5.79
CA LYS A 37 -9.96 13.43 -6.28
C LYS A 37 -9.15 14.12 -7.37
N GLN A 38 -9.74 14.26 -8.56
CA GLN A 38 -9.15 15.05 -9.66
C GLN A 38 -7.66 14.72 -9.92
N LYS A 39 -7.39 13.45 -10.20
CA LYS A 39 -6.02 12.98 -10.49
C LYS A 39 -5.06 13.08 -9.30
N HIS A 40 -5.58 13.29 -8.10
CA HIS A 40 -4.78 13.30 -6.88
C HIS A 40 -5.17 12.13 -5.99
N VAL A 41 -4.18 11.31 -5.63
CA VAL A 41 -4.36 10.16 -4.72
C VAL A 41 -3.59 10.45 -3.44
N SER A 42 -4.28 10.37 -2.31
CA SER A 42 -3.63 10.41 -1.01
C SER A 42 -3.89 9.08 -0.30
N LEU A 43 -2.91 8.62 0.44
CA LEU A 43 -3.03 7.39 1.21
C LEU A 43 -2.04 7.40 2.36
N THR A 44 -2.25 6.49 3.30
CA THR A 44 -1.35 6.29 4.42
C THR A 44 -0.70 4.92 4.29
N LEU A 45 0.63 4.88 4.32
CA LEU A 45 1.40 3.65 4.35
C LEU A 45 1.72 3.34 5.81
N LYS A 46 1.15 2.27 6.34
CA LYS A 46 1.36 1.82 7.71
C LYS A 46 2.48 0.81 7.75
N LEU A 47 3.47 1.06 8.57
CA LEU A 47 4.63 0.17 8.72
C LEU A 47 4.68 -0.38 10.14
N PRO A 48 5.09 -1.65 10.33
CA PRO A 48 5.22 -2.20 11.68
C PRO A 48 6.23 -1.39 12.51
N PHE A 49 7.29 -0.92 11.85
CA PHE A 49 8.26 0.02 12.43
C PHE A 49 8.63 1.01 11.34
N LEU A 50 8.89 2.26 11.72
CA LEU A 50 9.18 3.31 10.73
C LEU A 50 10.46 3.06 9.92
N GLN A 51 11.41 2.36 10.49
CA GLN A 51 12.71 2.10 9.84
C GLN A 51 12.85 0.65 9.38
N VAL A 52 11.90 0.19 8.56
CA VAL A 52 12.00 -1.15 7.98
C VAL A 52 12.76 -1.07 6.65
N PRO A 53 13.61 -2.08 6.35
CA PRO A 53 14.39 -2.07 5.11
C PRO A 53 13.57 -2.00 3.83
N VAL A 54 12.36 -2.58 3.83
CA VAL A 54 11.50 -2.61 2.65
C VAL A 54 10.72 -1.32 2.41
N ARG A 55 10.84 -0.33 3.30
CA ARG A 55 10.08 0.92 3.21
C ARG A 55 10.15 1.56 1.83
N GLU A 56 11.36 1.76 1.31
CA GLU A 56 11.55 2.40 0.02
C GLU A 56 10.99 1.55 -1.12
N ILE A 57 11.13 0.24 -1.02
CA ILE A 57 10.59 -0.70 -2.01
C ILE A 57 9.07 -0.59 -2.08
N LEU A 58 8.42 -0.50 -0.92
CA LEU A 58 6.96 -0.37 -0.84
C LEU A 58 6.49 0.97 -1.43
N ILE A 59 7.17 2.05 -1.11
CA ILE A 59 6.85 3.37 -1.64
C ILE A 59 6.98 3.37 -3.17
N GLU A 60 8.07 2.84 -3.69
CA GLU A 60 8.30 2.76 -5.12
C GLU A 60 7.25 1.88 -5.82
N SER A 61 6.86 0.77 -5.20
CA SER A 61 5.82 -0.11 -5.76
C SER A 61 4.49 0.61 -5.88
N ILE A 62 4.12 1.38 -4.87
CA ILE A 62 2.87 2.16 -4.88
C ILE A 62 2.93 3.21 -5.98
N LYS A 63 4.02 3.96 -6.05
CA LYS A 63 4.20 5.01 -7.05
C LYS A 63 4.17 4.46 -8.46
N LYS A 64 4.89 3.37 -8.71
CA LYS A 64 4.94 2.74 -10.02
C LYS A 64 3.56 2.23 -10.44
N THR A 65 2.87 1.56 -9.53
CA THR A 65 1.55 1.00 -9.82
C THR A 65 0.55 2.08 -10.24
N LEU A 66 0.54 3.19 -9.52
CA LEU A 66 -0.36 4.30 -9.85
C LEU A 66 0.07 5.02 -11.12
N SER A 67 1.39 5.20 -11.34
CA SER A 67 1.90 5.80 -12.58
C SER A 67 1.59 4.96 -13.81
N ASP A 68 1.64 3.64 -13.66
CA ASP A 68 1.31 2.73 -14.77
C ASP A 68 -0.17 2.80 -15.10
N LEU A 69 -1.02 3.07 -14.11
CA LEU A 69 -2.45 3.26 -14.34
C LEU A 69 -2.72 4.58 -15.07
N ASP A 70 -2.07 5.66 -14.62
CA ASP A 70 -2.18 6.98 -15.25
C ASP A 70 -0.99 7.82 -14.78
N SER A 71 -0.10 8.18 -15.72
CA SER A 71 1.12 8.90 -15.39
C SER A 71 0.87 10.33 -14.89
N SER A 72 -0.34 10.85 -15.06
CA SER A 72 -0.68 12.20 -14.60
C SER A 72 -1.17 12.22 -13.15
N ILE A 73 -1.30 11.06 -12.50
CA ILE A 73 -1.73 11.01 -11.10
C ILE A 73 -0.68 11.63 -10.19
N GLN A 74 -1.11 12.55 -9.33
CA GLN A 74 -0.28 13.10 -8.28
C GLN A 74 -0.53 12.32 -7.01
N MET A 75 0.53 12.03 -6.26
CA MET A 75 0.45 11.15 -5.09
C MET A 75 0.93 11.83 -3.84
N GLU A 76 0.20 11.61 -2.76
CA GLU A 76 0.61 12.02 -1.43
C GLU A 76 0.59 10.76 -0.55
N ILE A 77 1.76 10.31 -0.14
CA ILE A 77 1.91 9.11 0.68
C ILE A 77 2.35 9.54 2.07
N ASN A 78 1.47 9.37 3.04
CA ASN A 78 1.79 9.64 4.44
C ASN A 78 2.27 8.34 5.07
N ILE A 79 3.28 8.42 5.93
CA ILE A 79 3.87 7.25 6.56
C ILE A 79 3.59 7.30 8.05
N GLU A 80 3.01 6.21 8.57
CA GLU A 80 2.70 6.08 9.99
C GLU A 80 3.13 4.71 10.49
N GLN A 81 3.41 4.63 11.78
CA GLN A 81 3.71 3.36 12.40
C GLN A 81 2.42 2.68 12.83
N MET A 82 2.36 1.37 12.66
CA MET A 82 1.22 0.57 13.12
C MET A 82 1.08 0.63 14.62
N SER A 83 -0.17 0.53 15.11
CA SER A 83 -0.44 0.30 16.52
C SER A 83 0.02 -1.10 16.90
N GLN A 84 0.08 -1.39 18.21
CA GLN A 84 0.45 -2.72 18.68
C GLN A 84 -0.50 -3.79 18.13
N GLU A 85 -1.79 -3.50 18.13
CA GLU A 85 -2.79 -4.43 17.60
C GLU A 85 -2.58 -4.69 16.11
N GLN A 86 -2.30 -3.65 15.35
CA GLN A 86 -2.02 -3.78 13.91
C GLN A 86 -0.73 -4.58 13.68
N ARG A 87 0.30 -4.35 14.48
CA ARG A 87 1.55 -5.11 14.37
C ARG A 87 1.34 -6.58 14.66
N ASP A 88 0.53 -6.90 15.66
CA ASP A 88 0.25 -8.29 16.02
C ASP A 88 -0.46 -9.01 14.88
N LYS A 89 -1.43 -8.36 14.27
CA LYS A 89 -2.14 -8.92 13.11
C LYS A 89 -1.22 -9.06 11.92
N PHE A 90 -0.42 -8.04 11.67
CA PHE A 90 0.58 -8.06 10.58
C PHE A 90 1.56 -9.21 10.75
N ALA A 91 2.11 -9.37 11.96
CA ALA A 91 3.08 -10.43 12.24
C ALA A 91 2.48 -11.82 12.00
N LYS A 92 1.22 -12.01 12.38
CA LYS A 92 0.53 -13.29 12.16
C LYS A 92 0.38 -13.58 10.68
N MET A 93 -0.07 -12.60 9.91
CA MET A 93 -0.24 -12.77 8.46
C MET A 93 1.10 -12.94 7.76
N ALA A 94 2.11 -12.21 8.18
CA ALA A 94 3.45 -12.32 7.62
C ALA A 94 4.01 -13.74 7.81
N LYS A 95 3.79 -14.30 8.99
CA LYS A 95 4.23 -15.67 9.29
C LYS A 95 3.52 -16.69 8.40
N GLU A 96 2.21 -16.52 8.22
CA GLU A 96 1.40 -17.42 7.39
C GLU A 96 1.76 -17.33 5.91
N GLY A 97 2.05 -16.13 5.42
CA GLY A 97 2.31 -15.87 4.01
C GLY A 97 3.77 -15.70 3.64
N TRP A 98 4.70 -16.02 4.52
CA TRP A 98 6.12 -15.80 4.26
C TRP A 98 6.59 -16.63 3.06
N LYS A 99 7.27 -15.96 2.12
CA LYS A 99 7.71 -16.59 0.86
C LYS A 99 9.05 -17.32 0.95
N PHE A 100 9.82 -17.07 1.98
CA PHE A 100 11.20 -17.56 2.08
C PHE A 100 11.40 -18.50 3.26
#